data_e4ac9af281a8e8ea075c0c4bdfa99ad6
#
_entry.id   e4ac9af281a8e8ea075c0c4bdfa99ad6
#
_cell.length_a   1.000
_cell.length_b   1.000
_cell.length_c   1.000
_cell.angle_alpha   90.00
_cell.angle_beta   90.00
_cell.angle_gamma   90.00
#
_symmetry.space_group_name_H-M   'P 1'
#
loop_
_entity.id
_entity.type
_entity.pdbx_description
1 polymer ?
#
loop_
_entity_poly.entity_id
_entity_poly.type
_entity_poly.pdbx_seq_one_letter_code
_entity_poly.pdbx_strand_id
1 'polypeptide(L)'
;MKTFLFLLISTFSFAQNTSEKEVVKPIESLFKAMKFADSLGVKNTFSSSAIMQTFGKNNEIRTEKVEGFAKQVGAAKVGDLDERFTISKVLVDGNMASVWVPYQFYYKGNFSHCGVNSFQLAKINNEWKIQYIIDTRRKDNCTK
;
A
#
# COMPACT_ATOMS: atom_id res chain seq x y z
N MET A 1 14.11 -27.31 -49.57
CA MET A 1 13.34 -27.20 -48.31
C MET A 1 13.87 -26.00 -47.53
N LYS A 2 13.12 -24.87 -47.45
CA LYS A 2 13.50 -23.68 -46.68
C LYS A 2 12.73 -23.76 -45.34
N THR A 3 13.50 -23.95 -44.26
CA THR A 3 12.94 -23.98 -42.88
C THR A 3 12.71 -22.55 -42.41
N PHE A 4 11.45 -22.16 -42.23
CA PHE A 4 11.08 -20.89 -41.61
C PHE A 4 11.13 -21.05 -40.11
N LEU A 5 12.13 -20.40 -39.48
CA LEU A 5 12.22 -20.31 -38.03
C LEU A 5 11.30 -19.20 -37.54
N PHE A 6 10.17 -19.54 -36.90
CA PHE A 6 9.27 -18.59 -36.26
C PHE A 6 9.91 -18.10 -34.94
N LEU A 7 10.32 -16.84 -34.95
CA LEU A 7 10.75 -16.15 -33.71
C LEU A 7 9.50 -15.71 -32.93
N LEU A 8 9.12 -16.46 -31.91
CA LEU A 8 8.11 -16.06 -30.94
C LEU A 8 8.71 -15.00 -30.00
N ILE A 9 8.48 -13.72 -30.32
CA ILE A 9 8.88 -12.59 -29.46
C ILE A 9 7.88 -12.51 -28.31
N SER A 10 8.36 -12.75 -27.08
CA SER A 10 7.58 -12.70 -25.85
C SER A 10 7.23 -11.24 -25.49
N THR A 11 6.01 -10.82 -25.82
CA THR A 11 5.44 -9.52 -25.46
C THR A 11 4.90 -9.44 -24.02
N PHE A 12 5.10 -10.49 -23.21
CA PHE A 12 4.52 -10.62 -21.86
C PHE A 12 5.08 -9.65 -20.81
N SER A 13 6.34 -9.20 -20.95
CA SER A 13 7.00 -8.41 -19.90
C SER A 13 6.47 -6.98 -19.74
N PHE A 14 5.98 -6.33 -20.80
CA PHE A 14 5.51 -4.95 -20.75
C PHE A 14 4.11 -4.81 -20.11
N ALA A 15 3.21 -5.77 -20.35
CA ALA A 15 1.85 -5.73 -19.80
C ALA A 15 1.86 -5.96 -18.27
N GLN A 16 2.71 -6.83 -17.76
CA GLN A 16 2.83 -7.11 -16.33
C GLN A 16 3.37 -5.89 -15.56
N ASN A 17 4.39 -5.22 -16.09
CA ASN A 17 4.99 -4.04 -15.47
C ASN A 17 3.98 -2.85 -15.39
N THR A 18 3.12 -2.66 -16.39
CA THR A 18 2.08 -1.63 -16.37
C THR A 18 1.01 -1.94 -15.32
N SER A 19 0.60 -3.21 -15.20
CA SER A 19 -0.37 -3.67 -14.21
C SER A 19 0.13 -3.47 -12.78
N GLU A 20 1.38 -3.79 -12.48
CA GLU A 20 1.98 -3.60 -11.14
C GLU A 20 2.04 -2.13 -10.73
N LYS A 21 2.42 -1.22 -11.65
CA LYS A 21 2.43 0.22 -11.40
C LYS A 21 1.05 0.77 -11.06
N GLU A 22 0.00 0.29 -11.73
CA GLU A 22 -1.37 0.71 -11.42
C GLU A 22 -1.82 0.24 -10.04
N VAL A 23 -1.46 -0.99 -9.65
CA VAL A 23 -1.75 -1.56 -8.33
C VAL A 23 -1.10 -0.74 -7.21
N VAL A 24 0.11 -0.24 -7.42
CA VAL A 24 0.88 0.49 -6.40
C VAL A 24 0.38 1.92 -6.20
N LYS A 25 -0.23 2.55 -7.20
CA LYS A 25 -0.72 3.95 -7.12
C LYS A 25 -1.56 4.29 -5.90
N PRO A 26 -2.61 3.52 -5.50
CA PRO A 26 -3.38 3.84 -4.30
C PRO A 26 -2.55 3.76 -3.02
N ILE A 27 -1.53 2.90 -2.95
CA ILE A 27 -0.61 2.81 -1.80
C ILE A 27 0.27 4.06 -1.71
N GLU A 28 0.88 4.47 -2.83
CA GLU A 28 1.67 5.71 -2.90
C GLU A 28 0.82 6.95 -2.57
N SER A 29 -0.42 6.97 -3.06
CA SER A 29 -1.37 8.04 -2.79
C SER A 29 -1.76 8.10 -1.32
N LEU A 30 -1.93 6.95 -0.65
CA LEU A 30 -2.20 6.87 0.78
C LEU A 30 -1.07 7.51 1.59
N PHE A 31 0.18 7.10 1.37
CA PHE A 31 1.32 7.63 2.12
C PHE A 31 1.59 9.11 1.82
N LYS A 32 1.34 9.52 0.57
CA LYS A 32 1.37 10.95 0.20
C LYS A 32 0.29 11.74 0.95
N ALA A 33 -0.94 11.24 0.98
CA ALA A 33 -2.06 11.87 1.70
C ALA A 33 -1.78 11.99 3.21
N MET A 34 -1.20 10.95 3.82
CA MET A 34 -0.75 10.98 5.21
C MET A 34 0.27 12.11 5.45
N LYS A 35 1.31 12.20 4.62
CA LYS A 35 2.37 13.21 4.74
C LYS A 35 1.85 14.64 4.58
N PHE A 36 0.84 14.84 3.72
CA PHE A 36 0.24 16.16 3.46
C PHE A 36 -0.99 16.46 4.33
N ALA A 37 -1.30 15.63 5.33
CA ALA A 37 -2.47 15.78 6.20
C ALA A 37 -3.80 15.85 5.41
N ASP A 38 -3.87 15.13 4.29
CA ASP A 38 -5.02 15.11 3.38
C ASP A 38 -6.00 13.98 3.75
N SER A 39 -6.96 14.32 4.60
CA SER A 39 -8.02 13.40 5.03
C SER A 39 -8.86 12.84 3.88
N LEU A 40 -9.16 13.66 2.87
CA LEU A 40 -9.94 13.23 1.71
C LEU A 40 -9.12 12.33 0.80
N GLY A 41 -7.86 12.67 0.57
CA GLY A 41 -6.90 11.84 -0.15
C GLY A 41 -6.79 10.45 0.45
N VAL A 42 -6.69 10.33 1.79
CA VAL A 42 -6.71 9.04 2.49
C VAL A 42 -7.96 8.25 2.12
N LYS A 43 -9.16 8.82 2.31
CA LYS A 43 -10.42 8.11 2.04
C LYS A 43 -10.55 7.62 0.59
N ASN A 44 -10.08 8.41 -0.36
CA ASN A 44 -10.16 8.11 -1.79
C ASN A 44 -9.30 6.89 -2.22
N THR A 45 -8.31 6.50 -1.41
CA THR A 45 -7.48 5.32 -1.71
C THR A 45 -8.14 4.00 -1.33
N PHE A 46 -9.12 4.03 -0.42
CA PHE A 46 -9.81 2.84 0.08
C PHE A 46 -11.12 2.56 -0.67
N SER A 47 -11.53 1.30 -0.67
CA SER A 47 -12.89 0.93 -1.04
C SER A 47 -13.88 1.30 0.08
N SER A 48 -15.17 1.36 -0.23
CA SER A 48 -16.23 1.68 0.74
C SER A 48 -16.38 0.62 1.85
N SER A 49 -15.93 -0.61 1.60
CA SER A 49 -15.99 -1.74 2.54
C SER A 49 -14.61 -2.13 3.09
N ALA A 50 -13.63 -1.25 3.00
CA ALA A 50 -12.26 -1.55 3.41
C ALA A 50 -12.14 -1.82 4.90
N ILE A 51 -11.21 -2.72 5.24
CA ILE A 51 -10.86 -3.11 6.60
C ILE A 51 -9.41 -2.72 6.86
N MET A 52 -9.16 -2.03 7.97
CA MET A 52 -7.82 -1.70 8.45
C MET A 52 -7.57 -2.39 9.77
N GLN A 53 -6.45 -3.09 9.88
CA GLN A 53 -6.04 -3.79 11.09
C GLN A 53 -4.56 -3.55 11.41
N THR A 54 -4.23 -3.64 12.68
CA THR A 54 -2.85 -3.54 13.16
C THR A 54 -2.65 -4.50 14.34
N PHE A 55 -1.41 -4.97 14.52
CA PHE A 55 -1.03 -5.69 15.74
C PHE A 55 -0.76 -4.71 16.87
N GLY A 56 -1.47 -4.88 17.99
CA GLY A 56 -1.22 -4.16 19.24
C GLY A 56 -0.10 -4.78 20.08
N LYS A 57 0.14 -4.21 21.27
CA LYS A 57 1.27 -4.57 22.14
C LYS A 57 1.30 -6.03 22.60
N ASN A 58 0.13 -6.66 22.73
CA ASN A 58 0.00 -8.04 23.21
C ASN A 58 -0.33 -9.01 22.07
N ASN A 59 0.07 -8.68 20.84
CA ASN A 59 -0.28 -9.41 19.61
C ASN A 59 -1.79 -9.50 19.34
N GLU A 60 -2.62 -8.68 20.03
CA GLU A 60 -4.02 -8.56 19.68
C GLU A 60 -4.18 -7.82 18.35
N ILE A 61 -5.17 -8.22 17.57
CA ILE A 61 -5.52 -7.52 16.33
C ILE A 61 -6.54 -6.43 16.68
N ARG A 62 -6.22 -5.19 16.32
CA ARG A 62 -7.11 -4.03 16.43
C ARG A 62 -7.63 -3.65 15.07
N THR A 63 -8.92 -3.41 14.98
CA THR A 63 -9.56 -2.92 13.75
C THR A 63 -9.84 -1.43 13.89
N GLU A 64 -9.45 -0.66 12.88
CA GLU A 64 -9.72 0.78 12.78
C GLU A 64 -10.60 1.06 11.56
N LYS A 65 -11.49 2.04 11.67
CA LYS A 65 -12.29 2.51 10.54
C LYS A 65 -11.51 3.51 9.71
N VAL A 66 -11.62 3.41 8.39
CA VAL A 66 -10.96 4.35 7.45
C VAL A 66 -11.31 5.80 7.78
N GLU A 67 -12.56 6.11 8.16
CA GLU A 67 -13.00 7.46 8.55
C GLU A 67 -12.28 7.97 9.79
N GLY A 68 -12.06 7.10 10.80
CA GLY A 68 -11.33 7.44 12.01
C GLY A 68 -9.87 7.77 11.72
N PHE A 69 -9.23 6.92 10.94
CA PHE A 69 -7.86 7.13 10.49
C PHE A 69 -7.71 8.40 9.64
N ALA A 70 -8.58 8.60 8.65
CA ALA A 70 -8.57 9.80 7.82
C ALA A 70 -8.76 11.09 8.64
N LYS A 71 -9.61 11.06 9.68
CA LYS A 71 -9.79 12.19 10.61
C LYS A 71 -8.50 12.47 11.40
N GLN A 72 -7.81 11.43 11.88
CA GLN A 72 -6.54 11.57 12.59
C GLN A 72 -5.46 12.17 11.66
N VAL A 73 -5.38 11.70 10.41
CA VAL A 73 -4.48 12.27 9.40
C VAL A 73 -4.77 13.74 9.17
N GLY A 74 -6.05 14.12 8.96
CA GLY A 74 -6.43 15.50 8.72
C GLY A 74 -6.22 16.45 9.92
N ALA A 75 -6.09 15.91 11.13
CA ALA A 75 -5.77 16.67 12.33
C ALA A 75 -4.26 16.88 12.56
N ALA A 76 -3.40 16.18 11.82
CA ALA A 76 -1.96 16.32 11.88
C ALA A 76 -1.48 17.56 11.11
N LYS A 77 -0.25 18.00 11.35
CA LYS A 77 0.40 19.00 10.50
C LYS A 77 1.08 18.32 9.31
N VAL A 78 1.20 19.05 8.22
CA VAL A 78 1.95 18.58 7.04
C VAL A 78 3.36 18.18 7.45
N GLY A 79 3.78 16.99 7.07
CA GLY A 79 5.08 16.41 7.41
C GLY A 79 5.15 15.67 8.76
N ASP A 80 4.15 15.78 9.64
CA ASP A 80 4.14 15.09 10.92
C ASP A 80 4.07 13.56 10.76
N LEU A 81 3.38 13.07 9.71
CA LEU A 81 3.16 11.65 9.43
C LEU A 81 3.97 11.26 8.18
N ASP A 82 5.22 10.86 8.35
CA ASP A 82 6.13 10.50 7.25
C ASP A 82 6.39 9.00 7.25
N GLU A 83 5.73 8.28 6.37
CA GLU A 83 5.95 6.85 6.18
C GLU A 83 6.83 6.62 4.96
N ARG A 84 8.06 6.16 5.22
CA ARG A 84 9.06 5.81 4.21
C ARG A 84 8.96 4.32 3.94
N PHE A 85 8.70 3.95 2.71
CA PHE A 85 8.34 2.58 2.36
C PHE A 85 9.05 2.08 1.11
N THR A 86 9.03 0.77 0.95
CA THR A 86 9.53 0.07 -0.24
C THR A 86 8.50 -0.95 -0.69
N ILE A 87 8.19 -0.99 -1.98
CA ILE A 87 7.38 -2.07 -2.55
C ILE A 87 8.27 -3.30 -2.71
N SER A 88 8.07 -4.30 -1.87
CA SER A 88 8.89 -5.50 -1.86
C SER A 88 8.34 -6.60 -2.77
N LYS A 89 7.01 -6.75 -2.83
CA LYS A 89 6.36 -7.78 -3.64
C LYS A 89 5.00 -7.30 -4.10
N VAL A 90 4.69 -7.51 -5.36
CA VAL A 90 3.36 -7.32 -5.96
C VAL A 90 2.94 -8.64 -6.59
N LEU A 91 1.74 -9.09 -6.29
CA LEU A 91 1.09 -10.27 -6.88
C LEU A 91 -0.27 -9.83 -7.41
N VAL A 92 -0.58 -10.16 -8.65
CA VAL A 92 -1.84 -9.76 -9.31
C VAL A 92 -2.52 -10.98 -9.89
N ASP A 93 -3.82 -11.10 -9.62
CA ASP A 93 -4.69 -12.08 -10.26
C ASP A 93 -6.03 -11.41 -10.62
N GLY A 94 -6.22 -11.10 -11.89
CA GLY A 94 -7.41 -10.43 -12.40
C GLY A 94 -7.69 -9.10 -11.71
N ASN A 95 -8.77 -9.03 -10.95
CA ASN A 95 -9.19 -7.84 -10.22
C ASN A 95 -8.72 -7.81 -8.75
N MET A 96 -7.84 -8.71 -8.36
CA MET A 96 -7.26 -8.80 -7.02
C MET A 96 -5.75 -8.61 -7.08
N ALA A 97 -5.19 -7.91 -6.09
CA ALA A 97 -3.75 -7.82 -5.91
C ALA A 97 -3.36 -7.87 -4.43
N SER A 98 -2.18 -8.43 -4.17
CA SER A 98 -1.52 -8.45 -2.85
C SER A 98 -0.20 -7.72 -2.94
N VAL A 99 0.08 -6.80 -1.99
CA VAL A 99 1.32 -6.02 -1.97
C VAL A 99 1.95 -6.06 -0.58
N TRP A 100 3.24 -6.40 -0.52
CA TRP A 100 4.04 -6.44 0.70
C TRP A 100 4.94 -5.21 0.76
N VAL A 101 4.78 -4.39 1.80
CA VAL A 101 5.35 -3.05 1.89
C VAL A 101 6.08 -2.86 3.22
N PRO A 102 7.38 -3.19 3.33
CA PRO A 102 8.20 -2.76 4.45
C PRO A 102 8.22 -1.25 4.59
N TYR A 103 8.15 -0.75 5.84
CA TYR A 103 8.11 0.68 6.09
C TYR A 103 8.88 1.10 7.34
N GLN A 104 9.24 2.38 7.39
CA GLN A 104 9.68 3.11 8.58
C GLN A 104 8.79 4.32 8.76
N PHE A 105 8.20 4.48 9.94
CA PHE A 105 7.33 5.60 10.24
C PHE A 105 8.04 6.62 11.13
N TYR A 106 7.97 7.86 10.72
CA TYR A 106 8.49 9.03 11.43
C TYR A 106 7.34 9.92 11.86
N TYR A 107 7.33 10.31 13.13
CA TYR A 107 6.37 11.26 13.68
C TYR A 107 7.08 12.55 14.06
N LYS A 108 6.67 13.67 13.46
CA LYS A 108 7.32 14.97 13.65
C LYS A 108 8.84 14.95 13.45
N GLY A 109 9.26 14.24 12.40
CA GLY A 109 10.66 14.10 12.04
C GLY A 109 11.45 13.05 12.86
N ASN A 110 10.89 12.49 13.93
CA ASN A 110 11.55 11.49 14.77
C ASN A 110 11.10 10.08 14.38
N PHE A 111 12.04 9.12 14.33
CA PHE A 111 11.71 7.72 14.13
C PHE A 111 10.78 7.23 15.25
N SER A 112 9.66 6.63 14.87
CA SER A 112 8.65 6.10 15.77
C SER A 112 8.70 4.57 15.83
N HIS A 113 8.55 3.93 14.68
CA HIS A 113 8.56 2.48 14.54
C HIS A 113 8.76 2.08 13.08
N CYS A 114 8.97 0.81 12.84
CA CYS A 114 8.98 0.19 11.52
C CYS A 114 8.08 -1.04 11.51
N GLY A 115 7.84 -1.56 10.33
CA GLY A 115 7.04 -2.77 10.19
C GLY A 115 6.88 -3.18 8.74
N VAL A 116 5.81 -3.89 8.50
CA VAL A 116 5.35 -4.26 7.16
C VAL A 116 3.85 -4.01 7.09
N ASN A 117 3.42 -3.34 6.04
CA ASN A 117 2.03 -3.29 5.63
C ASN A 117 1.78 -4.42 4.61
N SER A 118 0.79 -5.26 4.88
CA SER A 118 0.24 -6.23 3.93
C SER A 118 -1.07 -5.68 3.38
N PHE A 119 -1.04 -5.31 2.10
CA PHE A 119 -2.21 -4.76 1.41
C PHE A 119 -2.89 -5.83 0.56
N GLN A 120 -4.22 -5.83 0.58
CA GLN A 120 -5.06 -6.47 -0.44
C GLN A 120 -5.82 -5.38 -1.18
N LEU A 121 -5.73 -5.39 -2.50
CA LEU A 121 -6.40 -4.43 -3.37
C LEU A 121 -7.42 -5.12 -4.25
N ALA A 122 -8.47 -4.38 -4.58
CA ALA A 122 -9.50 -4.79 -5.52
C ALA A 122 -9.64 -3.77 -6.63
N LYS A 123 -9.81 -4.22 -7.87
CA LYS A 123 -10.10 -3.37 -9.02
C LYS A 123 -11.61 -3.19 -9.13
N ILE A 124 -12.09 -1.99 -8.78
CA ILE A 124 -13.51 -1.62 -8.73
C ILE A 124 -13.74 -0.50 -9.75
N ASN A 125 -14.67 -0.68 -10.67
CA ASN A 125 -14.95 0.29 -11.74
C ASN A 125 -13.68 0.74 -12.49
N ASN A 126 -12.81 -0.23 -12.79
CA ASN A 126 -11.52 -0.03 -13.47
C ASN A 126 -10.46 0.75 -12.66
N GLU A 127 -10.68 1.00 -11.36
CA GLU A 127 -9.74 1.64 -10.45
C GLU A 127 -9.30 0.67 -9.34
N TRP A 128 -7.99 0.63 -9.03
CA TRP A 128 -7.49 -0.10 -7.88
C TRP A 128 -7.79 0.66 -6.59
N LYS A 129 -8.36 -0.04 -5.60
CA LYS A 129 -8.66 0.48 -4.27
C LYS A 129 -8.10 -0.47 -3.20
N ILE A 130 -7.67 0.07 -2.08
CA ILE A 130 -7.26 -0.72 -0.92
C ILE A 130 -8.52 -1.31 -0.30
N GLN A 131 -8.60 -2.65 -0.27
CA GLN A 131 -9.72 -3.40 0.32
C GLN A 131 -9.40 -3.85 1.73
N TYR A 132 -8.13 -4.18 1.98
CA TYR A 132 -7.68 -4.62 3.29
C TYR A 132 -6.23 -4.22 3.50
N ILE A 133 -5.92 -3.82 4.73
CA ILE A 133 -4.55 -3.62 5.20
C ILE A 133 -4.42 -4.20 6.60
N ILE A 134 -3.32 -4.92 6.84
CA ILE A 134 -2.85 -5.24 8.18
C ILE A 134 -1.38 -4.89 8.30
N ASP A 135 -0.99 -4.28 9.42
CA ASP A 135 0.40 -3.89 9.65
C ASP A 135 0.98 -4.49 10.95
N THR A 136 2.29 -4.72 10.93
CA THR A 136 3.08 -4.99 12.13
C THR A 136 3.83 -3.75 12.56
N ARG A 137 4.11 -3.63 13.89
CA ARG A 137 4.87 -2.50 14.44
C ARG A 137 5.95 -2.99 15.39
N ARG A 138 7.20 -2.54 15.17
CA ARG A 138 8.36 -2.85 15.99
C ARG A 138 9.36 -1.69 16.00
N LYS A 139 10.31 -1.72 16.93
CA LYS A 139 11.38 -0.70 17.03
C LYS A 139 12.75 -1.23 16.67
N ASP A 140 12.88 -2.53 16.52
CA ASP A 140 14.11 -3.27 16.21
C ASP A 140 13.95 -4.04 14.89
N ASN A 141 15.07 -4.55 14.36
CA ASN A 141 15.12 -5.31 13.12
C ASN A 141 14.41 -4.58 11.94
N CYS A 142 14.53 -3.26 11.89
CA CYS A 142 14.01 -2.46 10.80
C CYS A 142 14.82 -2.70 9.53
N THR A 143 14.16 -2.91 8.40
CA THR A 143 14.80 -2.86 7.09
C THR A 143 15.40 -1.47 6.86
N LYS A 144 16.66 -1.45 6.44
CA LYS A 144 17.37 -0.21 6.09
C LYS A 144 16.97 0.24 4.69
#